data_025e3197fd8cd4280ac29925898dba27
#
_entry.id   025e3197fd8cd4280ac29925898dba27
#
_cell.length_a   1.000
_cell.length_b   1.000
_cell.length_c   1.000
_cell.angle_alpha   90.00
_cell.angle_beta   90.00
_cell.angle_gamma   90.00
#
_symmetry.space_group_name_H-M   'P 1'
#
loop_
_entity.id
_entity.type
_entity.pdbx_description
1 polymer ?
#
loop_
_entity_poly.entity_id
_entity_poly.type
_entity_poly.pdbx_seq_one_letter_code
_entity_poly.pdbx_strand_id
1 'polypeptide(L)'
;MYWKIQKEEKAALVIQAKSDRRKIVRALLRNRILLLGFVVLMQSGVAVWGKKQRQVSTSEGQKQETVISDRDQFKFNYFFMEALRDKELEDYASAADNLYRCHLINPKSAVVFFELASLSSLQGLNDVAMSYAQRAVSLNPSNVRYKRALADLASSNDEDETAIALYEELLKLDEDHAKSYYIQLVSLYSSTKQYDKACNALDKYAELTKPSRAITEEKFAMYLRADDEKKAFQQIDHMIQTYPEEFGYVSYKAEMYCMLGDTASADKTYAQAFKKNPNNPVLQYTFARYLHSVNRKQQAVDYYLKAFQNPEATFDVRAGAVLAATSDSTTLLQDSVYDKFISDYPKEYIPYLSKGSSMYMKKDSSGYVYFIKSLEYNPGQENTWQMVTTYFSEHKMVDSTEVYCKKALENFPDNSDFHYLLGFAYKSQKKDSLTFGEWRKSVDILTKKENMVTASVIQGMIADYYFELKQKDKAFDAYEQALKYNPMNVMALNNYAYYLCIANGDLQKADRMSGKTVKSDPNNATFLDTYAWICFKRGEYEMASLYISQAYKHGGENNPELLEHYGDILFKTGESKDSYMAMWKKALSLRESSEEPYEGLEKLKLKVKEETYVE
;
A
#
# COMPACT_ATOMS: atom_id res chain seq x y z
N MET A 1 35.44 -1.55 27.01
CA MET A 1 34.71 -2.71 26.48
C MET A 1 33.36 -2.29 25.86
N TYR A 2 32.56 -1.46 26.53
CA TYR A 2 31.27 -0.96 26.08
C TYR A 2 31.30 -0.17 24.74
N TRP A 3 32.34 0.64 24.52
CA TRP A 3 32.52 1.45 23.30
C TRP A 3 32.90 0.62 22.06
N LYS A 4 33.49 -0.56 22.26
CA LYS A 4 33.85 -1.50 21.17
C LYS A 4 32.63 -2.28 20.69
N ILE A 5 31.74 -2.67 21.61
CA ILE A 5 30.47 -3.37 21.33
C ILE A 5 29.50 -2.44 20.55
N GLN A 6 29.38 -1.16 20.97
CA GLN A 6 28.53 -0.20 20.22
C GLN A 6 29.08 0.09 18.81
N LYS A 7 30.39 0.00 18.58
CA LYS A 7 30.98 0.21 17.26
C LYS A 7 30.76 -1.00 16.34
N GLU A 8 30.77 -2.19 16.90
CA GLU A 8 30.47 -3.44 16.17
C GLU A 8 28.99 -3.60 15.89
N GLU A 9 28.10 -3.23 16.82
CA GLU A 9 26.64 -3.18 16.58
C GLU A 9 26.24 -2.14 15.52
N LYS A 10 26.84 -0.95 15.55
CA LYS A 10 26.64 0.05 14.49
C LYS A 10 27.17 -0.43 13.14
N ALA A 11 28.29 -1.15 13.10
CA ALA A 11 28.83 -1.73 11.87
C ALA A 11 27.92 -2.85 11.34
N ALA A 12 27.38 -3.70 12.21
CA ALA A 12 26.44 -4.75 11.85
C ALA A 12 25.12 -4.17 11.34
N LEU A 13 24.56 -3.13 11.99
CA LEU A 13 23.37 -2.39 11.54
C LEU A 13 23.58 -1.72 10.18
N VAL A 14 24.76 -1.17 9.90
CA VAL A 14 25.10 -0.57 8.61
C VAL A 14 25.22 -1.64 7.51
N ILE A 15 25.75 -2.82 7.83
CA ILE A 15 25.85 -3.96 6.89
C ILE A 15 24.45 -4.53 6.63
N GLN A 16 23.61 -4.64 7.64
CA GLN A 16 22.22 -5.08 7.51
C GLN A 16 21.37 -4.09 6.70
N ALA A 17 21.51 -2.78 6.98
CA ALA A 17 20.86 -1.73 6.21
C ALA A 17 21.33 -1.68 4.73
N LYS A 18 22.60 -1.98 4.45
CA LYS A 18 23.12 -2.11 3.09
C LYS A 18 22.57 -3.35 2.38
N SER A 19 22.41 -4.48 3.08
CA SER A 19 21.79 -5.70 2.55
C SER A 19 20.31 -5.48 2.24
N ASP A 20 19.57 -4.84 3.14
CA ASP A 20 18.15 -4.57 2.95
C ASP A 20 17.91 -3.52 1.85
N ARG A 21 18.79 -2.53 1.73
CA ARG A 21 18.76 -1.56 0.63
C ARG A 21 18.99 -2.22 -0.73
N ARG A 22 19.90 -3.20 -0.80
CA ARG A 22 20.13 -4.02 -2.02
C ARG A 22 18.87 -4.81 -2.39
N LYS A 23 18.19 -5.43 -1.42
CA LYS A 23 16.93 -6.16 -1.65
C LYS A 23 15.81 -5.23 -2.12
N ILE A 24 15.68 -4.04 -1.52
CA ILE A 24 14.65 -3.05 -1.89
C ILE A 24 14.90 -2.49 -3.29
N VAL A 25 16.12 -2.15 -3.64
CA VAL A 25 16.45 -1.63 -4.98
C VAL A 25 16.29 -2.73 -6.05
N ARG A 26 16.67 -3.99 -5.75
CA ARG A 26 16.39 -5.14 -6.61
C ARG A 26 14.89 -5.35 -6.82
N ALA A 27 14.09 -5.21 -5.76
CA ALA A 27 12.63 -5.32 -5.86
C ALA A 27 12.01 -4.15 -6.67
N LEU A 28 12.53 -2.94 -6.52
CA LEU A 28 12.07 -1.77 -7.27
C LEU A 28 12.43 -1.84 -8.77
N LEU A 29 13.61 -2.34 -9.12
CA LEU A 29 14.00 -2.61 -10.51
C LEU A 29 13.13 -3.73 -11.10
N ARG A 30 12.93 -4.82 -10.36
CA ARG A 30 11.99 -5.89 -10.74
C ARG A 30 10.60 -5.33 -11.04
N ASN A 31 10.04 -4.50 -10.17
CA ASN A 31 8.69 -3.96 -10.33
C ASN A 31 8.57 -2.94 -11.49
N ARG A 32 9.60 -2.12 -11.74
CA ARG A 32 9.60 -1.17 -12.86
C ARG A 32 9.65 -1.86 -14.22
N ILE A 33 10.44 -2.94 -14.33
CA ILE A 33 10.57 -3.72 -15.56
C ILE A 33 9.32 -4.59 -15.77
N LEU A 34 8.70 -5.13 -14.70
CA LEU A 34 7.45 -5.89 -14.75
C LEU A 34 6.26 -5.07 -15.26
N LEU A 35 6.17 -3.78 -14.91
CA LEU A 35 5.09 -2.89 -15.40
C LEU A 35 5.17 -2.64 -16.91
N LEU A 36 6.36 -2.67 -17.51
CA LEU A 36 6.54 -2.44 -18.95
C LEU A 36 6.32 -3.71 -19.78
N GLY A 37 6.74 -4.90 -19.30
CA GLY A 37 6.64 -6.16 -20.03
C GLY A 37 5.26 -6.81 -19.99
N PHE A 38 4.56 -6.72 -18.85
CA PHE A 38 3.27 -7.40 -18.64
C PHE A 38 2.12 -6.80 -19.46
N VAL A 39 2.16 -5.50 -19.75
CA VAL A 39 1.13 -4.82 -20.54
C VAL A 39 1.17 -5.20 -22.02
N VAL A 40 2.33 -5.52 -22.57
CA VAL A 40 2.48 -5.87 -24.00
C VAL A 40 2.10 -7.33 -24.27
N LEU A 41 2.35 -8.24 -23.33
CA LEU A 41 2.02 -9.67 -23.50
C LEU A 41 0.54 -9.98 -23.23
N MET A 42 -0.14 -9.22 -22.37
CA MET A 42 -1.58 -9.40 -22.10
C MET A 42 -2.49 -8.90 -23.24
N GLN A 43 -2.04 -7.96 -24.08
CA GLN A 43 -2.85 -7.49 -25.23
C GLN A 43 -2.92 -8.50 -26.39
N SER A 44 -2.05 -9.50 -26.43
CA SER A 44 -2.06 -10.55 -27.47
C SER A 44 -2.73 -11.86 -27.03
N GLY A 45 -3.11 -12.02 -25.77
CA GLY A 45 -3.56 -13.29 -25.18
C GLY A 45 -5.06 -13.49 -25.04
N VAL A 46 -5.90 -12.49 -25.37
CA VAL A 46 -7.37 -12.68 -25.43
C VAL A 46 -7.78 -12.97 -26.88
N ALA A 47 -7.48 -14.13 -27.35
CA ALA A 47 -8.01 -14.64 -28.62
C ALA A 47 -9.24 -15.49 -28.34
N VAL A 48 -10.37 -14.80 -28.33
CA VAL A 48 -11.63 -15.16 -28.99
C VAL A 48 -11.79 -16.64 -29.33
N TRP A 49 -12.47 -17.35 -28.46
CA TRP A 49 -13.19 -18.56 -28.81
C TRP A 49 -14.41 -18.18 -29.65
N GLY A 50 -14.20 -17.98 -30.95
CA GLY A 50 -15.27 -17.58 -31.86
C GLY A 50 -14.97 -17.83 -33.31
N LYS A 51 -15.54 -18.91 -33.85
CA LYS A 51 -15.90 -19.15 -35.25
C LYS A 51 -14.80 -19.14 -36.30
N LYS A 52 -14.39 -20.35 -36.70
CA LYS A 52 -14.48 -20.77 -38.12
C LYS A 52 -14.34 -22.29 -38.22
N GLN A 53 -15.42 -22.97 -38.52
CA GLN A 53 -15.39 -24.32 -39.08
C GLN A 53 -14.72 -24.29 -40.47
N ARG A 54 -13.60 -24.95 -40.60
CA ARG A 54 -13.10 -25.42 -41.87
C ARG A 54 -12.96 -26.93 -41.76
N GLN A 55 -13.68 -27.60 -42.65
CA GLN A 55 -13.53 -29.03 -42.91
C GLN A 55 -12.05 -29.35 -43.18
N VAL A 56 -11.48 -30.25 -42.42
CA VAL A 56 -10.20 -30.85 -42.69
C VAL A 56 -10.43 -32.32 -43.02
N SER A 57 -9.98 -32.68 -44.19
CA SER A 57 -9.98 -34.04 -44.76
C SER A 57 -9.21 -34.99 -43.84
N THR A 58 -9.81 -36.15 -43.60
CA THR A 58 -9.23 -37.30 -42.91
C THR A 58 -8.11 -37.90 -43.70
N SER A 59 -6.93 -38.04 -43.10
CA SER A 59 -5.92 -39.01 -43.51
C SER A 59 -5.75 -40.08 -42.43
N GLU A 60 -5.81 -41.30 -42.89
CA GLU A 60 -5.92 -42.56 -42.17
C GLU A 60 -4.71 -42.88 -41.29
N GLY A 61 -5.01 -43.21 -40.02
CA GLY A 61 -4.14 -44.00 -39.15
C GLY A 61 -5.01 -45.07 -38.47
N GLN A 62 -5.04 -46.26 -39.04
CA GLN A 62 -5.78 -47.42 -38.54
C GLN A 62 -5.33 -47.80 -37.12
N LYS A 63 -6.19 -47.64 -36.14
CA LYS A 63 -6.20 -48.39 -34.86
C LYS A 63 -7.60 -48.95 -34.66
N GLN A 64 -7.68 -50.23 -34.23
CA GLN A 64 -8.89 -50.97 -33.97
C GLN A 64 -9.95 -50.16 -33.26
N GLU A 65 -10.87 -49.60 -34.03
CA GLU A 65 -12.13 -49.07 -33.52
C GLU A 65 -13.01 -50.25 -33.09
N THR A 66 -13.57 -50.20 -31.92
CA THR A 66 -14.65 -51.08 -31.50
C THR A 66 -15.79 -50.86 -32.51
N VAL A 67 -16.03 -51.80 -33.38
CA VAL A 67 -17.12 -51.72 -34.36
C VAL A 67 -18.45 -51.74 -33.60
N ILE A 68 -19.04 -50.57 -33.47
CA ILE A 68 -20.40 -50.40 -32.91
C ILE A 68 -21.39 -50.62 -34.06
N SER A 69 -22.59 -51.15 -33.71
CA SER A 69 -23.63 -51.35 -34.72
C SER A 69 -24.07 -50.04 -35.35
N ASP A 70 -24.55 -50.03 -36.60
CA ASP A 70 -25.06 -48.82 -37.25
C ASP A 70 -26.17 -48.13 -36.43
N ARG A 71 -26.99 -48.92 -35.73
CA ARG A 71 -28.03 -48.42 -34.84
C ARG A 71 -27.43 -47.69 -33.61
N ASP A 72 -26.38 -48.22 -33.06
CA ASP A 72 -25.72 -47.59 -31.89
C ASP A 72 -24.88 -46.40 -32.31
N GLN A 73 -24.28 -46.41 -33.50
CA GLN A 73 -23.63 -45.25 -34.10
C GLN A 73 -24.63 -44.09 -34.32
N PHE A 74 -25.86 -44.38 -34.79
CA PHE A 74 -26.90 -43.37 -34.94
C PHE A 74 -27.27 -42.76 -33.59
N LYS A 75 -27.49 -43.60 -32.54
CA LYS A 75 -27.79 -43.13 -31.20
C LYS A 75 -26.66 -42.29 -30.61
N PHE A 76 -25.41 -42.74 -30.79
CA PHE A 76 -24.23 -42.01 -30.33
C PHE A 76 -24.21 -40.61 -30.97
N ASN A 77 -24.36 -40.52 -32.30
CA ASN A 77 -24.34 -39.24 -32.98
C ASN A 77 -25.50 -38.32 -32.52
N TYR A 78 -26.69 -38.91 -32.31
CA TYR A 78 -27.82 -38.15 -31.77
C TYR A 78 -27.53 -37.55 -30.39
N PHE A 79 -27.13 -38.36 -29.43
CA PHE A 79 -26.82 -37.89 -28.08
C PHE A 79 -25.63 -36.93 -28.04
N PHE A 80 -24.62 -37.16 -28.87
CA PHE A 80 -23.46 -36.27 -28.97
C PHE A 80 -23.82 -34.88 -29.48
N MET A 81 -24.68 -34.79 -30.52
CA MET A 81 -25.16 -33.51 -31.02
C MET A 81 -26.07 -32.79 -30.04
N GLU A 82 -26.93 -33.50 -29.34
CA GLU A 82 -27.75 -32.93 -28.27
C GLU A 82 -26.85 -32.40 -27.12
N ALA A 83 -25.83 -33.15 -26.72
CA ALA A 83 -24.91 -32.69 -25.69
C ALA A 83 -24.16 -31.40 -26.07
N LEU A 84 -23.70 -31.28 -27.33
CA LEU A 84 -23.07 -30.05 -27.82
C LEU A 84 -24.07 -28.87 -27.85
N ARG A 85 -25.32 -29.12 -28.25
CA ARG A 85 -26.38 -28.09 -28.22
C ARG A 85 -26.68 -27.65 -26.80
N ASP A 86 -26.85 -28.57 -25.86
CA ASP A 86 -27.16 -28.29 -24.47
C ASP A 86 -26.00 -27.51 -23.81
N LYS A 87 -24.76 -27.84 -24.16
CA LYS A 87 -23.58 -27.09 -23.71
C LYS A 87 -23.60 -25.63 -24.20
N GLU A 88 -23.97 -25.39 -25.47
CA GLU A 88 -24.10 -24.02 -26.02
C GLU A 88 -25.28 -23.24 -25.40
N LEU A 89 -26.29 -23.95 -24.92
CA LEU A 89 -27.43 -23.37 -24.18
C LEU A 89 -27.14 -23.23 -22.66
N GLU A 90 -25.95 -23.53 -22.22
CA GLU A 90 -25.52 -23.53 -20.82
C GLU A 90 -26.30 -24.51 -19.92
N ASP A 91 -27.04 -25.46 -20.51
CA ASP A 91 -27.65 -26.56 -19.78
C ASP A 91 -26.62 -27.69 -19.57
N TYR A 92 -25.72 -27.46 -18.65
CA TYR A 92 -24.60 -28.35 -18.37
C TYR A 92 -25.05 -29.70 -17.81
N ALA A 93 -26.20 -29.77 -17.14
CA ALA A 93 -26.74 -31.01 -16.61
C ALA A 93 -27.23 -31.95 -17.72
N SER A 94 -28.00 -31.45 -18.67
CA SER A 94 -28.48 -32.19 -19.84
C SER A 94 -27.31 -32.56 -20.75
N ALA A 95 -26.32 -31.67 -20.95
CA ALA A 95 -25.14 -31.94 -21.72
C ALA A 95 -24.33 -33.13 -21.12
N ALA A 96 -24.16 -33.17 -19.79
CA ALA A 96 -23.46 -34.26 -19.08
C ALA A 96 -24.19 -35.59 -19.23
N ASP A 97 -25.53 -35.62 -19.06
CA ASP A 97 -26.35 -36.85 -19.23
C ASP A 97 -26.23 -37.40 -20.66
N ASN A 98 -26.32 -36.53 -21.66
CA ASN A 98 -26.16 -36.93 -23.07
C ASN A 98 -24.74 -37.44 -23.38
N LEU A 99 -23.68 -36.82 -22.83
CA LEU A 99 -22.31 -37.32 -22.95
C LEU A 99 -22.11 -38.67 -22.22
N TYR A 100 -22.77 -38.85 -21.08
CA TYR A 100 -22.75 -40.12 -20.36
C TYR A 100 -23.43 -41.24 -21.18
N ARG A 101 -24.56 -40.96 -21.86
CA ARG A 101 -25.18 -41.88 -22.77
C ARG A 101 -24.26 -42.25 -23.96
N CYS A 102 -23.51 -41.29 -24.50
CA CYS A 102 -22.48 -41.55 -25.49
C CYS A 102 -21.38 -42.48 -24.94
N HIS A 103 -20.95 -42.26 -23.70
CA HIS A 103 -19.96 -43.11 -23.03
C HIS A 103 -20.45 -44.56 -22.86
N LEU A 104 -21.73 -44.76 -22.50
CA LEU A 104 -22.32 -46.11 -22.40
C LEU A 104 -22.32 -46.84 -23.75
N ILE A 105 -22.48 -46.13 -24.85
CA ILE A 105 -22.47 -46.71 -26.21
C ILE A 105 -21.04 -47.00 -26.66
N ASN A 106 -20.12 -46.07 -26.46
CA ASN A 106 -18.71 -46.20 -26.80
C ASN A 106 -17.80 -45.77 -25.66
N PRO A 107 -17.44 -46.68 -24.73
CA PRO A 107 -16.61 -46.34 -23.55
C PRO A 107 -15.16 -45.93 -23.91
N LYS A 108 -14.71 -46.13 -25.14
CA LYS A 108 -13.36 -45.78 -25.60
C LYS A 108 -13.37 -44.54 -26.50
N SER A 109 -14.44 -43.78 -26.53
CA SER A 109 -14.52 -42.58 -27.35
C SER A 109 -13.74 -41.41 -26.71
N ALA A 110 -12.57 -41.09 -27.29
CA ALA A 110 -11.74 -39.98 -26.80
C ALA A 110 -12.46 -38.62 -26.86
N VAL A 111 -13.32 -38.41 -27.88
CA VAL A 111 -14.06 -37.13 -28.03
C VAL A 111 -15.08 -36.91 -26.90
N VAL A 112 -15.70 -38.00 -26.41
CA VAL A 112 -16.63 -37.89 -25.27
C VAL A 112 -15.91 -37.42 -23.99
N PHE A 113 -14.75 -38.01 -23.72
CA PHE A 113 -13.92 -37.58 -22.58
C PHE A 113 -13.42 -36.13 -22.73
N PHE A 114 -13.08 -35.72 -23.96
CA PHE A 114 -12.67 -34.35 -24.24
C PHE A 114 -13.83 -33.36 -23.98
N GLU A 115 -15.06 -33.67 -24.43
CA GLU A 115 -16.21 -32.81 -24.18
C GLU A 115 -16.62 -32.81 -22.68
N LEU A 116 -16.50 -33.96 -21.98
CA LEU A 116 -16.69 -34.02 -20.52
C LEU A 116 -15.64 -33.17 -19.78
N ALA A 117 -14.38 -33.17 -20.23
CA ALA A 117 -13.34 -32.29 -19.65
C ALA A 117 -13.69 -30.80 -19.86
N SER A 118 -14.11 -30.44 -21.07
CA SER A 118 -14.54 -29.08 -21.39
C SER A 118 -15.72 -28.63 -20.51
N LEU A 119 -16.72 -29.51 -20.36
CA LEU A 119 -17.91 -29.25 -19.55
C LEU A 119 -17.57 -29.07 -18.06
N SER A 120 -16.72 -29.97 -17.51
CA SER A 120 -16.26 -29.90 -16.12
C SER A 120 -15.46 -28.63 -15.85
N SER A 121 -14.64 -28.21 -16.81
CA SER A 121 -13.87 -26.94 -16.71
C SER A 121 -14.79 -25.72 -16.68
N LEU A 122 -15.86 -25.69 -17.50
CA LEU A 122 -16.87 -24.61 -17.48
C LEU A 122 -17.61 -24.52 -16.13
N GLN A 123 -17.73 -25.64 -15.44
CA GLN A 123 -18.34 -25.71 -14.11
C GLN A 123 -17.36 -25.45 -12.96
N GLY A 124 -16.09 -25.18 -13.24
CA GLY A 124 -15.04 -24.97 -12.23
C GLY A 124 -14.60 -26.25 -11.51
N LEU A 125 -14.94 -27.43 -12.04
CA LEU A 125 -14.57 -28.74 -11.49
C LEU A 125 -13.22 -29.18 -12.05
N ASN A 126 -12.17 -28.48 -11.69
CA ASN A 126 -10.86 -28.57 -12.33
C ASN A 126 -10.23 -29.97 -12.24
N ASP A 127 -10.28 -30.64 -11.09
CA ASP A 127 -9.72 -31.99 -10.91
C ASP A 127 -10.43 -33.01 -11.79
N VAL A 128 -11.75 -32.88 -11.92
CA VAL A 128 -12.57 -33.76 -12.77
C VAL A 128 -12.25 -33.51 -14.25
N ALA A 129 -12.15 -32.24 -14.63
CA ALA A 129 -11.77 -31.83 -15.99
C ALA A 129 -10.40 -32.41 -16.37
N MET A 130 -9.44 -32.33 -15.48
CA MET A 130 -8.10 -32.87 -15.65
C MET A 130 -8.13 -34.39 -15.88
N SER A 131 -8.86 -35.13 -15.05
CA SER A 131 -9.01 -36.59 -15.19
C SER A 131 -9.60 -36.99 -16.54
N TYR A 132 -10.64 -36.31 -16.97
CA TYR A 132 -11.25 -36.55 -18.30
C TYR A 132 -10.32 -36.15 -19.45
N ALA A 133 -9.58 -35.06 -19.38
CA ALA A 133 -8.63 -34.66 -20.39
C ALA A 133 -7.47 -35.65 -20.51
N GLN A 134 -6.92 -36.14 -19.40
CA GLN A 134 -5.92 -37.20 -19.36
C GLN A 134 -6.45 -38.48 -20.03
N ARG A 135 -7.71 -38.81 -19.77
CA ARG A 135 -8.33 -39.99 -20.41
C ARG A 135 -8.46 -39.80 -21.93
N ALA A 136 -8.89 -38.60 -22.38
CA ALA A 136 -9.00 -38.29 -23.81
C ALA A 136 -7.62 -38.44 -24.52
N VAL A 137 -6.56 -37.86 -23.90
CA VAL A 137 -5.19 -37.96 -24.43
C VAL A 137 -4.68 -39.43 -24.43
N SER A 138 -4.96 -40.21 -23.38
CA SER A 138 -4.56 -41.62 -23.30
C SER A 138 -5.19 -42.49 -24.41
N LEU A 139 -6.39 -42.15 -24.85
CA LEU A 139 -7.09 -42.83 -25.92
C LEU A 139 -6.63 -42.40 -27.32
N ASN A 140 -6.21 -41.14 -27.45
CA ASN A 140 -5.65 -40.60 -28.72
C ASN A 140 -4.47 -39.66 -28.42
N PRO A 141 -3.27 -40.20 -28.21
CA PRO A 141 -2.08 -39.42 -27.81
C PRO A 141 -1.55 -38.46 -28.89
N SER A 142 -1.89 -38.68 -30.17
CA SER A 142 -1.45 -37.82 -31.26
C SER A 142 -2.41 -36.66 -31.55
N ASN A 143 -3.55 -36.60 -30.86
CA ASN A 143 -4.52 -35.54 -31.08
C ASN A 143 -4.06 -34.23 -30.37
N VAL A 144 -3.61 -33.30 -31.20
CA VAL A 144 -3.12 -31.97 -30.78
C VAL A 144 -4.15 -31.21 -29.89
N ARG A 145 -5.43 -31.28 -30.28
CA ARG A 145 -6.51 -30.55 -29.58
C ARG A 145 -6.72 -31.08 -28.17
N TYR A 146 -6.68 -32.40 -27.97
CA TYR A 146 -6.84 -33.00 -26.64
C TYR A 146 -5.62 -32.72 -25.76
N LYS A 147 -4.40 -32.83 -26.36
CA LYS A 147 -3.17 -32.55 -25.64
C LYS A 147 -3.05 -31.09 -25.23
N ARG A 148 -3.49 -30.16 -26.09
CA ARG A 148 -3.52 -28.75 -25.77
C ARG A 148 -4.48 -28.46 -24.63
N ALA A 149 -5.72 -29.00 -24.68
CA ALA A 149 -6.68 -28.82 -23.58
C ALA A 149 -6.15 -29.36 -22.25
N LEU A 150 -5.44 -30.49 -22.26
CA LEU A 150 -4.79 -31.04 -21.09
C LEU A 150 -3.66 -30.12 -20.57
N ALA A 151 -2.87 -29.53 -21.48
CA ALA A 151 -1.81 -28.60 -21.11
C ALA A 151 -2.36 -27.29 -20.50
N ASP A 152 -3.44 -26.74 -21.10
CA ASP A 152 -4.12 -25.54 -20.59
C ASP A 152 -4.72 -25.81 -19.19
N LEU A 153 -5.35 -26.98 -18.97
CA LEU A 153 -5.89 -27.39 -17.67
C LEU A 153 -4.78 -27.60 -16.63
N ALA A 154 -3.68 -28.26 -17.00
CA ALA A 154 -2.54 -28.46 -16.12
C ALA A 154 -1.94 -27.14 -15.65
N SER A 155 -1.79 -26.18 -16.57
CA SER A 155 -1.33 -24.82 -16.24
C SER A 155 -2.30 -24.08 -15.31
N SER A 156 -3.61 -24.26 -15.48
CA SER A 156 -4.63 -23.63 -14.64
C SER A 156 -4.75 -24.25 -13.22
N ASN A 157 -4.24 -25.47 -13.05
CA ASN A 157 -4.24 -26.22 -11.80
C ASN A 157 -2.89 -26.20 -11.08
N ASP A 158 -1.99 -25.28 -11.45
CA ASP A 158 -0.64 -25.15 -10.89
C ASP A 158 0.23 -26.44 -11.08
N GLU A 159 -0.12 -27.31 -12.05
CA GLU A 159 0.67 -28.47 -12.45
C GLU A 159 1.70 -28.09 -13.53
N ASP A 160 2.55 -27.12 -13.20
CA ASP A 160 3.47 -26.46 -14.15
C ASP A 160 4.37 -27.45 -14.90
N GLU A 161 4.94 -28.46 -14.22
CA GLU A 161 5.81 -29.45 -14.87
C GLU A 161 5.07 -30.31 -15.90
N THR A 162 3.82 -30.69 -15.59
CA THR A 162 2.94 -31.43 -16.51
C THR A 162 2.60 -30.55 -17.71
N ALA A 163 2.27 -29.30 -17.51
CA ALA A 163 1.99 -28.35 -18.58
C ALA A 163 3.20 -28.11 -19.48
N ILE A 164 4.39 -27.93 -18.91
CA ILE A 164 5.66 -27.78 -19.65
C ILE A 164 5.89 -28.98 -20.57
N ALA A 165 5.81 -30.18 -20.02
CA ALA A 165 6.05 -31.41 -20.83
C ALA A 165 5.09 -31.52 -22.01
N LEU A 166 3.81 -31.20 -21.79
CA LEU A 166 2.77 -31.22 -22.82
C LEU A 166 2.99 -30.15 -23.90
N TYR A 167 3.35 -28.92 -23.52
CA TYR A 167 3.66 -27.88 -24.51
C TYR A 167 4.95 -28.17 -25.29
N GLU A 168 5.99 -28.76 -24.68
CA GLU A 168 7.19 -29.22 -25.38
C GLU A 168 6.88 -30.34 -26.41
N GLU A 169 5.93 -31.23 -26.10
CA GLU A 169 5.43 -32.21 -27.05
C GLU A 169 4.59 -31.57 -28.18
N LEU A 170 3.75 -30.61 -27.85
CA LEU A 170 2.93 -29.88 -28.82
C LEU A 170 3.77 -29.13 -29.85
N LEU A 171 4.91 -28.55 -29.43
CA LEU A 171 5.85 -27.93 -30.37
C LEU A 171 6.36 -28.88 -31.47
N LYS A 172 6.38 -30.21 -31.21
CA LYS A 172 6.81 -31.21 -32.20
C LYS A 172 5.67 -31.70 -33.09
N LEU A 173 4.41 -31.53 -32.61
CA LEU A 173 3.23 -32.07 -33.29
C LEU A 173 2.46 -31.01 -34.08
N ASP A 174 2.63 -29.74 -33.75
CA ASP A 174 1.82 -28.65 -34.27
C ASP A 174 2.65 -27.36 -34.42
N GLU A 175 3.39 -27.30 -35.50
CA GLU A 175 4.26 -26.15 -35.82
C GLU A 175 3.47 -24.89 -36.12
N ASP A 176 2.23 -25.01 -36.61
CA ASP A 176 1.40 -23.86 -36.97
C ASP A 176 1.06 -22.98 -35.77
N HIS A 177 0.96 -23.55 -34.57
CA HIS A 177 0.67 -22.88 -33.32
C HIS A 177 1.88 -22.67 -32.41
N ALA A 178 3.10 -22.96 -32.89
CA ALA A 178 4.33 -22.87 -32.09
C ALA A 178 4.51 -21.53 -31.36
N LYS A 179 4.09 -20.41 -31.96
CA LYS A 179 4.15 -19.09 -31.32
C LYS A 179 3.35 -19.05 -29.99
N SER A 180 2.16 -19.63 -29.98
CA SER A 180 1.33 -19.70 -28.79
C SER A 180 1.95 -20.57 -27.71
N TYR A 181 2.53 -21.71 -28.10
CA TYR A 181 3.18 -22.63 -27.18
C TYR A 181 4.44 -22.05 -26.56
N TYR A 182 5.26 -21.30 -27.31
CA TYR A 182 6.43 -20.62 -26.74
C TYR A 182 6.05 -19.58 -25.71
N ILE A 183 4.95 -18.81 -25.90
CA ILE A 183 4.50 -17.85 -24.90
C ILE A 183 4.09 -18.55 -23.61
N GLN A 184 3.34 -19.66 -23.69
CA GLN A 184 2.95 -20.44 -22.51
C GLN A 184 4.19 -21.02 -21.80
N LEU A 185 5.14 -21.57 -22.55
CA LEU A 185 6.40 -22.08 -22.00
C LEU A 185 7.23 -20.97 -21.33
N VAL A 186 7.28 -19.75 -21.87
CA VAL A 186 7.95 -18.62 -21.22
C VAL A 186 7.36 -18.33 -19.85
N SER A 187 6.03 -18.31 -19.74
CA SER A 187 5.33 -18.12 -18.47
C SER A 187 5.64 -19.24 -17.48
N LEU A 188 5.48 -20.49 -17.90
CA LEU A 188 5.69 -21.68 -17.07
C LEU A 188 7.15 -21.87 -16.64
N TYR A 189 8.12 -21.61 -17.52
CA TYR A 189 9.53 -21.63 -17.15
C TYR A 189 9.89 -20.49 -16.18
N SER A 190 9.21 -19.34 -16.30
CA SER A 190 9.42 -18.22 -15.37
C SER A 190 8.84 -18.51 -13.98
N SER A 191 7.62 -19.11 -13.89
CA SER A 191 6.99 -19.51 -12.61
C SER A 191 7.83 -20.58 -11.90
N THR A 192 8.34 -21.57 -12.66
CA THR A 192 9.21 -22.65 -12.14
C THR A 192 10.68 -22.24 -11.99
N LYS A 193 11.01 -20.97 -12.19
CA LYS A 193 12.38 -20.40 -12.07
C LYS A 193 13.41 -21.02 -13.04
N GLN A 194 12.97 -21.61 -14.15
CA GLN A 194 13.83 -22.15 -15.21
C GLN A 194 14.19 -21.03 -16.21
N TYR A 195 14.80 -19.94 -15.74
CA TYR A 195 14.97 -18.69 -16.50
C TYR A 195 15.78 -18.85 -17.80
N ASP A 196 16.78 -19.76 -17.84
CA ASP A 196 17.52 -20.03 -19.08
C ASP A 196 16.64 -20.65 -20.15
N LYS A 197 15.75 -21.57 -19.78
CA LYS A 197 14.78 -22.14 -20.72
C LYS A 197 13.75 -21.10 -21.18
N ALA A 198 13.30 -20.23 -20.26
CA ALA A 198 12.41 -19.14 -20.61
C ALA A 198 13.05 -18.19 -21.64
N CYS A 199 14.32 -17.80 -21.43
CA CYS A 199 15.07 -17.00 -22.42
C CYS A 199 15.23 -17.69 -23.77
N ASN A 200 15.51 -19.00 -23.78
CA ASN A 200 15.59 -19.79 -25.02
C ASN A 200 14.23 -19.85 -25.74
N ALA A 201 13.14 -20.01 -25.00
CA ALA A 201 11.78 -19.97 -25.57
C ALA A 201 11.45 -18.60 -26.18
N LEU A 202 11.89 -17.49 -25.54
CA LEU A 202 11.78 -16.14 -26.10
C LEU A 202 12.59 -15.97 -27.38
N ASP A 203 13.79 -16.55 -27.47
CA ASP A 203 14.58 -16.50 -28.69
C ASP A 203 13.87 -17.24 -29.83
N LYS A 204 13.32 -18.44 -29.56
CA LYS A 204 12.51 -19.18 -30.54
C LYS A 204 11.24 -18.42 -30.95
N TYR A 205 10.58 -17.76 -30.00
CA TYR A 205 9.44 -16.89 -30.30
C TYR A 205 9.84 -15.71 -31.19
N ALA A 206 11.01 -15.10 -30.94
CA ALA A 206 11.54 -14.01 -31.76
C ALA A 206 11.90 -14.45 -33.20
N GLU A 207 12.44 -15.66 -33.37
CA GLU A 207 12.68 -16.24 -34.69
C GLU A 207 11.39 -16.36 -35.54
N LEU A 208 10.27 -16.68 -34.90
CA LEU A 208 8.95 -16.85 -35.53
C LEU A 208 8.16 -15.55 -35.73
N THR A 209 8.49 -14.51 -35.00
CA THR A 209 7.69 -13.26 -35.00
C THR A 209 8.43 -12.05 -35.54
N LYS A 210 9.55 -11.78 -35.11
CA LYS A 210 10.62 -10.80 -35.31
C LYS A 210 11.17 -10.37 -33.95
N PRO A 211 12.46 -10.10 -33.85
CA PRO A 211 13.03 -9.50 -32.65
C PRO A 211 12.30 -8.19 -32.31
N SER A 212 11.95 -8.02 -31.04
CA SER A 212 11.31 -6.79 -30.55
C SER A 212 11.98 -6.32 -29.28
N ARG A 213 11.80 -5.03 -29.00
CA ARG A 213 12.29 -4.38 -27.77
C ARG A 213 11.73 -5.12 -26.52
N ALA A 214 10.44 -5.46 -26.54
CA ALA A 214 9.78 -6.13 -25.41
C ALA A 214 10.41 -7.48 -25.09
N ILE A 215 10.77 -8.29 -26.10
CA ILE A 215 11.45 -9.57 -25.91
C ILE A 215 12.82 -9.38 -25.24
N THR A 216 13.57 -8.36 -25.70
CA THR A 216 14.91 -8.06 -25.18
C THR A 216 14.85 -7.59 -23.72
N GLU A 217 13.87 -6.77 -23.38
CA GLU A 217 13.59 -6.29 -22.01
C GLU A 217 13.15 -7.44 -21.09
N GLU A 218 12.29 -8.35 -21.56
CA GLU A 218 11.86 -9.51 -20.76
C GLU A 218 13.02 -10.47 -20.48
N LYS A 219 13.89 -10.72 -21.44
CA LYS A 219 15.13 -11.51 -21.22
C LYS A 219 16.02 -10.86 -20.14
N PHE A 220 16.19 -9.55 -20.20
CA PHE A 220 16.94 -8.82 -19.17
C PHE A 220 16.30 -8.98 -17.78
N ALA A 221 14.97 -8.84 -17.70
CA ALA A 221 14.23 -9.06 -16.47
C ALA A 221 14.38 -10.48 -15.91
N MET A 222 14.41 -11.50 -16.78
CA MET A 222 14.63 -12.89 -16.37
C MET A 222 16.01 -13.10 -15.80
N TYR A 223 17.08 -12.56 -16.41
CA TYR A 223 18.43 -12.67 -15.86
C TYR A 223 18.57 -11.96 -14.50
N LEU A 224 17.88 -10.84 -14.31
CA LEU A 224 17.81 -10.18 -12.98
C LEU A 224 17.06 -11.04 -11.94
N ARG A 225 15.98 -11.75 -12.33
CA ARG A 225 15.29 -12.70 -11.45
C ARG A 225 16.13 -13.93 -11.12
N ALA A 226 16.97 -14.36 -12.05
CA ALA A 226 17.90 -15.46 -11.88
C ALA A 226 19.11 -15.12 -10.99
N ASP A 227 19.31 -13.85 -10.62
CA ASP A 227 20.52 -13.30 -10.02
C ASP A 227 21.79 -13.61 -10.87
N ASP A 228 21.62 -13.82 -12.20
CA ASP A 228 22.72 -13.99 -13.14
C ASP A 228 23.21 -12.62 -13.62
N GLU A 229 24.04 -11.99 -12.80
CA GLU A 229 24.58 -10.67 -13.07
C GLU A 229 25.34 -10.62 -14.40
N LYS A 230 26.10 -11.68 -14.73
CA LYS A 230 26.89 -11.73 -15.96
C LYS A 230 26.02 -11.66 -17.20
N LYS A 231 24.98 -12.50 -17.28
CA LYS A 231 24.04 -12.48 -18.41
C LYS A 231 23.21 -11.21 -18.43
N ALA A 232 22.81 -10.67 -17.26
CA ALA A 232 22.12 -9.40 -17.17
C ALA A 232 22.96 -8.24 -17.73
N PHE A 233 24.28 -8.17 -17.41
CA PHE A 233 25.19 -7.18 -18.00
C PHE A 233 25.37 -7.37 -19.50
N GLN A 234 25.50 -8.58 -19.99
CA GLN A 234 25.56 -8.86 -21.43
C GLN A 234 24.28 -8.40 -22.13
N GLN A 235 23.13 -8.68 -21.54
CA GLN A 235 21.84 -8.31 -22.11
C GLN A 235 21.63 -6.80 -22.13
N ILE A 236 21.96 -6.08 -21.05
CA ILE A 236 21.83 -4.62 -21.03
C ILE A 236 22.82 -3.93 -21.99
N ASP A 237 24.01 -4.50 -22.17
CA ASP A 237 24.95 -4.01 -23.19
C ASP A 237 24.41 -4.19 -24.60
N HIS A 238 23.79 -5.33 -24.89
CA HIS A 238 23.10 -5.58 -26.15
C HIS A 238 21.95 -4.57 -26.37
N MET A 239 21.15 -4.29 -25.31
CA MET A 239 20.07 -3.30 -25.38
C MET A 239 20.58 -1.88 -25.68
N ILE A 240 21.67 -1.44 -25.05
CA ILE A 240 22.29 -0.13 -25.29
C ILE A 240 22.84 -0.03 -26.73
N GLN A 241 23.34 -1.13 -27.28
CA GLN A 241 23.84 -1.17 -28.66
C GLN A 241 22.72 -1.18 -29.69
N THR A 242 21.66 -1.95 -29.43
CA THR A 242 20.54 -2.14 -30.36
C THR A 242 19.58 -0.96 -30.36
N TYR A 243 19.41 -0.30 -29.21
CA TYR A 243 18.50 0.82 -29.01
C TYR A 243 19.25 2.03 -28.43
N PRO A 244 20.17 2.65 -29.20
CA PRO A 244 21.08 3.70 -28.69
C PRO A 244 20.37 4.99 -28.25
N GLU A 245 19.14 5.22 -28.70
CA GLU A 245 18.31 6.36 -28.31
C GLU A 245 17.57 6.17 -26.97
N GLU A 246 17.60 4.94 -26.41
CA GLU A 246 16.92 4.59 -25.17
C GLU A 246 17.86 4.76 -23.97
N PHE A 247 18.09 5.99 -23.56
CA PHE A 247 19.02 6.33 -22.48
C PHE A 247 18.64 5.75 -21.11
N GLY A 248 17.42 5.24 -20.94
CA GLY A 248 16.99 4.48 -19.77
C GLY A 248 17.85 3.25 -19.50
N TYR A 249 18.36 2.60 -20.55
CA TYR A 249 19.23 1.41 -20.42
C TYR A 249 20.60 1.77 -19.82
N VAL A 250 21.11 2.95 -20.10
CA VAL A 250 22.33 3.49 -19.47
C VAL A 250 22.12 3.63 -17.95
N SER A 251 20.95 4.14 -17.56
CA SER A 251 20.58 4.25 -16.16
C SER A 251 20.47 2.88 -15.47
N TYR A 252 19.81 1.91 -16.08
CA TYR A 252 19.70 0.55 -15.54
C TYR A 252 21.08 -0.10 -15.36
N LYS A 253 21.97 0.04 -16.34
CA LYS A 253 23.35 -0.47 -16.23
C LYS A 253 24.11 0.18 -15.07
N ALA A 254 24.01 1.50 -14.94
CA ALA A 254 24.64 2.24 -13.85
C ALA A 254 24.04 1.85 -12.48
N GLU A 255 22.72 1.66 -12.40
CA GLU A 255 22.05 1.19 -11.18
C GLU A 255 22.52 -0.22 -10.79
N MET A 256 22.75 -1.13 -11.75
CA MET A 256 23.33 -2.46 -11.50
C MET A 256 24.74 -2.34 -10.88
N TYR A 257 25.61 -1.50 -11.44
CA TYR A 257 26.94 -1.27 -10.85
C TYR A 257 26.84 -0.69 -9.44
N CYS A 258 25.89 0.22 -9.17
CA CYS A 258 25.67 0.77 -7.83
C CYS A 258 25.22 -0.31 -6.83
N MET A 259 24.40 -1.27 -7.24
CA MET A 259 24.00 -2.40 -6.39
C MET A 259 25.20 -3.27 -5.99
N LEU A 260 26.20 -3.38 -6.86
CA LEU A 260 27.46 -4.08 -6.60
C LEU A 260 28.47 -3.23 -5.79
N GLY A 261 28.15 -1.95 -5.57
CA GLY A 261 29.06 -1.01 -4.90
C GLY A 261 30.13 -0.42 -5.82
N ASP A 262 30.06 -0.68 -7.12
CA ASP A 262 31.01 -0.20 -8.14
C ASP A 262 30.53 1.11 -8.78
N THR A 263 30.65 2.21 -8.04
CA THR A 263 30.31 3.53 -8.52
C THR A 263 31.26 4.02 -9.65
N ALA A 264 32.50 3.50 -9.71
CA ALA A 264 33.43 3.87 -10.74
C ALA A 264 33.00 3.36 -12.13
N SER A 265 32.50 2.12 -12.22
CA SER A 265 31.92 1.58 -13.45
C SER A 265 30.62 2.25 -13.83
N ALA A 266 29.79 2.66 -12.86
CA ALA A 266 28.60 3.47 -13.10
C ALA A 266 28.98 4.83 -13.72
N ASP A 267 29.94 5.55 -13.16
CA ASP A 267 30.45 6.82 -13.70
C ASP A 267 30.98 6.64 -15.13
N LYS A 268 31.76 5.58 -15.38
CA LYS A 268 32.29 5.27 -16.71
C LYS A 268 31.19 5.00 -17.72
N THR A 269 30.10 4.35 -17.29
CA THR A 269 28.93 4.08 -18.15
C THR A 269 28.29 5.38 -18.61
N TYR A 270 28.04 6.33 -17.69
CA TYR A 270 27.51 7.64 -18.06
C TYR A 270 28.50 8.46 -18.88
N ALA A 271 29.81 8.46 -18.54
CA ALA A 271 30.82 9.17 -19.31
C ALA A 271 30.88 8.69 -20.77
N GLN A 272 30.75 7.40 -21.02
CA GLN A 272 30.69 6.84 -22.38
C GLN A 272 29.42 7.29 -23.13
N ALA A 273 28.27 7.33 -22.45
CA ALA A 273 27.02 7.80 -23.03
C ALA A 273 27.08 9.30 -23.38
N PHE A 274 27.61 10.14 -22.48
CA PHE A 274 27.81 11.57 -22.73
C PHE A 274 28.82 11.87 -23.86
N LYS A 275 29.82 10.99 -24.06
CA LYS A 275 30.77 11.13 -25.15
C LYS A 275 30.09 11.06 -26.51
N LYS A 276 29.03 10.27 -26.63
CA LYS A 276 28.21 10.12 -27.84
C LYS A 276 27.12 11.20 -27.95
N ASN A 277 26.50 11.55 -26.81
CA ASN A 277 25.32 12.43 -26.76
C ASN A 277 25.48 13.47 -25.63
N PRO A 278 26.38 14.48 -25.81
CA PRO A 278 26.78 15.40 -24.72
C PRO A 278 25.64 16.27 -24.20
N ASN A 279 24.68 16.61 -25.04
CA ASN A 279 23.61 17.55 -24.72
C ASN A 279 22.24 16.88 -24.56
N ASN A 280 22.17 15.55 -24.48
CA ASN A 280 20.87 14.88 -24.39
C ASN A 280 20.20 15.12 -23.02
N PRO A 281 18.96 15.67 -22.97
CA PRO A 281 18.29 16.04 -21.72
C PRO A 281 17.88 14.84 -20.87
N VAL A 282 17.53 13.69 -21.49
CA VAL A 282 17.18 12.46 -20.75
C VAL A 282 18.40 11.91 -20.05
N LEU A 283 19.56 11.93 -20.72
CA LEU A 283 20.83 11.50 -20.15
C LEU A 283 21.27 12.42 -18.99
N GLN A 284 21.09 13.73 -19.13
CA GLN A 284 21.35 14.70 -18.06
C GLN A 284 20.48 14.44 -16.85
N TYR A 285 19.19 14.20 -17.04
CA TYR A 285 18.23 13.90 -15.97
C TYR A 285 18.54 12.57 -15.27
N THR A 286 18.78 11.50 -16.02
CA THR A 286 19.08 10.19 -15.42
C THR A 286 20.39 10.17 -14.69
N PHE A 287 21.40 10.92 -15.18
CA PHE A 287 22.67 11.10 -14.48
C PHE A 287 22.51 11.90 -13.17
N ALA A 288 21.70 12.96 -13.18
CA ALA A 288 21.37 13.70 -11.97
C ALA A 288 20.76 12.81 -10.88
N ARG A 289 19.80 11.94 -11.26
CA ARG A 289 19.21 10.95 -10.35
C ARG A 289 20.26 9.98 -9.80
N TYR A 290 21.16 9.49 -10.65
CA TYR A 290 22.26 8.65 -10.22
C TYR A 290 23.17 9.38 -9.21
N LEU A 291 23.61 10.60 -9.52
CA LEU A 291 24.43 11.42 -8.64
C LEU A 291 23.75 11.63 -7.27
N HIS A 292 22.45 11.89 -7.27
CA HIS A 292 21.66 12.02 -6.05
C HIS A 292 21.66 10.70 -5.24
N SER A 293 21.48 9.55 -5.88
CA SER A 293 21.46 8.24 -5.21
C SER A 293 22.80 7.85 -4.56
N VAL A 294 23.92 8.33 -5.11
CA VAL A 294 25.28 8.12 -4.55
C VAL A 294 25.75 9.27 -3.66
N ASN A 295 24.82 10.14 -3.22
CA ASN A 295 25.03 11.27 -2.30
C ASN A 295 25.97 12.38 -2.83
N ARG A 296 26.09 12.51 -4.18
CA ARG A 296 26.78 13.64 -4.84
C ARG A 296 25.78 14.75 -5.17
N LYS A 297 25.15 15.30 -4.13
CA LYS A 297 23.94 16.14 -4.22
C LYS A 297 24.17 17.45 -4.98
N GLN A 298 25.31 18.14 -4.77
CA GLN A 298 25.60 19.38 -5.49
C GLN A 298 25.70 19.14 -7.00
N GLN A 299 26.39 18.09 -7.41
CA GLN A 299 26.49 17.74 -8.83
C GLN A 299 25.12 17.31 -9.39
N ALA A 300 24.28 16.65 -8.58
CA ALA A 300 22.92 16.31 -9.00
C ALA A 300 22.10 17.55 -9.32
N VAL A 301 22.15 18.58 -8.47
CA VAL A 301 21.47 19.88 -8.71
C VAL A 301 21.91 20.50 -10.03
N ASP A 302 23.21 20.52 -10.31
CA ASP A 302 23.74 21.08 -11.56
C ASP A 302 23.18 20.35 -12.79
N TYR A 303 23.07 19.03 -12.72
CA TYR A 303 22.53 18.22 -13.83
C TYR A 303 21.00 18.26 -13.92
N TYR A 304 20.26 18.37 -12.80
CA TYR A 304 18.82 18.66 -12.83
C TYR A 304 18.54 20.00 -13.52
N LEU A 305 19.33 21.02 -13.18
CA LEU A 305 19.21 22.35 -13.80
C LEU A 305 19.53 22.30 -15.29
N LYS A 306 20.61 21.61 -15.70
CA LYS A 306 20.95 21.41 -17.13
C LYS A 306 19.81 20.71 -17.88
N ALA A 307 19.25 19.64 -17.32
CA ALA A 307 18.13 18.91 -17.93
C ALA A 307 16.89 19.80 -18.06
N PHE A 308 16.56 20.60 -17.04
CA PHE A 308 15.43 21.53 -17.07
C PHE A 308 15.61 22.62 -18.12
N GLN A 309 16.80 23.23 -18.20
CA GLN A 309 17.11 24.35 -19.11
C GLN A 309 17.37 23.90 -20.54
N ASN A 310 17.52 22.61 -20.79
CA ASN A 310 17.82 22.09 -22.11
C ASN A 310 16.68 22.41 -23.09
N PRO A 311 16.96 23.07 -24.26
CA PRO A 311 15.92 23.39 -25.23
C PRO A 311 15.18 22.18 -25.81
N GLU A 312 15.88 21.04 -25.91
CA GLU A 312 15.32 19.79 -26.44
C GLU A 312 14.56 18.96 -25.38
N ALA A 313 14.53 19.44 -24.12
CA ALA A 313 13.86 18.73 -23.05
C ALA A 313 12.34 18.78 -23.22
N THR A 314 11.71 17.60 -23.20
CA THR A 314 10.25 17.47 -23.15
C THR A 314 9.71 17.94 -21.80
N PHE A 315 8.39 18.16 -21.72
CA PHE A 315 7.72 18.43 -20.45
C PHE A 315 8.06 17.37 -19.38
N ASP A 316 8.01 16.07 -19.74
CA ASP A 316 8.26 14.97 -18.79
C ASP A 316 9.67 15.00 -18.21
N VAL A 317 10.68 15.33 -19.01
CA VAL A 317 12.07 15.46 -18.54
C VAL A 317 12.21 16.66 -17.60
N ARG A 318 11.61 17.81 -17.94
CA ARG A 318 11.61 18.99 -17.07
C ARG A 318 10.88 18.74 -15.77
N ALA A 319 9.70 18.16 -15.84
CA ALA A 319 8.89 17.77 -14.67
C ALA A 319 9.65 16.77 -13.80
N GLY A 320 10.22 15.74 -14.40
CA GLY A 320 11.02 14.73 -13.68
C GLY A 320 12.24 15.35 -12.98
N ALA A 321 12.95 16.26 -13.62
CA ALA A 321 14.10 16.94 -13.04
C ALA A 321 13.72 17.82 -11.84
N VAL A 322 12.65 18.60 -11.96
CA VAL A 322 12.18 19.48 -10.89
C VAL A 322 11.61 18.69 -9.73
N LEU A 323 10.76 17.66 -9.98
CA LEU A 323 10.21 16.80 -8.93
C LEU A 323 11.31 16.04 -8.18
N ALA A 324 12.29 15.48 -8.90
CA ALA A 324 13.40 14.79 -8.27
C ALA A 324 14.26 15.73 -7.40
N ALA A 325 14.49 16.95 -7.85
CA ALA A 325 15.20 17.96 -7.06
C ALA A 325 14.42 18.39 -5.81
N THR A 326 13.08 18.42 -5.85
CA THR A 326 12.24 18.75 -4.68
C THR A 326 12.02 17.59 -3.70
N SER A 327 12.49 16.39 -4.00
CA SER A 327 12.37 15.24 -3.10
C SER A 327 13.27 15.32 -1.85
N ASP A 328 14.26 16.22 -1.86
CA ASP A 328 15.22 16.39 -0.76
C ASP A 328 15.53 17.89 -0.61
N SER A 329 15.41 18.40 0.63
CA SER A 329 15.67 19.83 0.94
C SER A 329 17.09 20.31 0.57
N THR A 330 18.03 19.38 0.43
CA THR A 330 19.43 19.69 0.06
C THR A 330 19.68 19.75 -1.46
N THR A 331 18.67 19.42 -2.28
CA THR A 331 18.75 19.42 -3.74
C THR A 331 17.74 20.39 -4.39
N LEU A 332 17.14 21.27 -3.59
CA LEU A 332 16.19 22.26 -4.09
C LEU A 332 16.82 23.19 -5.12
N LEU A 333 16.08 23.43 -6.19
CA LEU A 333 16.46 24.41 -7.21
C LEU A 333 16.16 25.84 -6.73
N GLN A 334 16.68 26.84 -7.44
CA GLN A 334 16.36 28.24 -7.17
C GLN A 334 14.88 28.54 -7.47
N ASP A 335 14.26 29.45 -6.74
CA ASP A 335 12.84 29.78 -6.87
C ASP A 335 12.48 30.24 -8.29
N SER A 336 13.40 30.96 -8.98
CA SER A 336 13.24 31.36 -10.36
C SER A 336 13.03 30.19 -11.34
N VAL A 337 13.52 29.01 -11.04
CA VAL A 337 13.32 27.80 -11.87
C VAL A 337 11.87 27.33 -11.79
N TYR A 338 11.30 27.32 -10.59
CA TYR A 338 9.88 26.97 -10.39
C TYR A 338 8.96 28.02 -11.02
N ASP A 339 9.30 29.30 -10.89
CA ASP A 339 8.54 30.42 -11.51
C ASP A 339 8.57 30.32 -13.03
N LYS A 340 9.74 30.04 -13.60
CA LYS A 340 9.85 29.77 -15.02
C LYS A 340 9.05 28.57 -15.46
N PHE A 341 9.05 27.47 -14.67
CA PHE A 341 8.31 26.28 -14.99
C PHE A 341 6.79 26.52 -15.01
N ILE A 342 6.29 27.32 -14.05
CA ILE A 342 4.88 27.78 -14.03
C ILE A 342 4.59 28.67 -15.26
N SER A 343 5.49 29.57 -15.59
CA SER A 343 5.32 30.46 -16.75
C SER A 343 5.30 29.70 -18.08
N ASP A 344 6.16 28.69 -18.23
CA ASP A 344 6.24 27.88 -19.46
C ASP A 344 5.04 26.93 -19.59
N TYR A 345 4.46 26.44 -18.45
CA TYR A 345 3.38 25.45 -18.42
C TYR A 345 2.27 25.83 -17.43
N PRO A 346 1.56 26.96 -17.66
CA PRO A 346 0.62 27.54 -16.68
C PRO A 346 -0.68 26.72 -16.48
N LYS A 347 -0.95 25.72 -17.32
CA LYS A 347 -2.13 24.85 -17.23
C LYS A 347 -1.82 23.45 -16.74
N GLU A 348 -0.55 23.17 -16.44
CA GLU A 348 -0.11 21.89 -15.92
C GLU A 348 -0.03 21.95 -14.39
N TYR A 349 -0.39 20.86 -13.71
CA TYR A 349 -0.41 20.82 -12.25
C TYR A 349 0.99 20.66 -11.63
N ILE A 350 1.92 19.97 -12.32
CA ILE A 350 3.25 19.64 -11.79
C ILE A 350 4.09 20.89 -11.46
N PRO A 351 4.12 21.96 -12.27
CA PRO A 351 4.83 23.18 -11.89
C PRO A 351 4.40 23.76 -10.54
N TYR A 352 3.09 23.83 -10.31
CA TYR A 352 2.54 24.33 -9.05
C TYR A 352 2.84 23.37 -7.89
N LEU A 353 2.65 22.05 -8.09
CA LEU A 353 3.00 21.04 -7.10
C LEU A 353 4.47 21.16 -6.68
N SER A 354 5.37 21.31 -7.66
CA SER A 354 6.81 21.42 -7.41
C SER A 354 7.16 22.68 -6.62
N LYS A 355 6.57 23.83 -6.96
CA LYS A 355 6.80 25.07 -6.23
C LYS A 355 6.27 24.99 -4.79
N GLY A 356 5.04 24.50 -4.60
CA GLY A 356 4.47 24.27 -3.29
C GLY A 356 5.34 23.34 -2.45
N SER A 357 5.81 22.23 -3.03
CA SER A 357 6.72 21.29 -2.36
C SER A 357 8.06 21.91 -1.98
N SER A 358 8.66 22.75 -2.85
CA SER A 358 9.88 23.48 -2.53
C SER A 358 9.71 24.42 -1.33
N MET A 359 8.59 25.18 -1.30
CA MET A 359 8.28 26.08 -0.20
C MET A 359 8.02 25.30 1.10
N TYR A 360 7.28 24.19 1.04
CA TYR A 360 7.05 23.31 2.19
C TYR A 360 8.37 22.78 2.77
N MET A 361 9.31 22.34 1.93
CA MET A 361 10.64 21.88 2.36
C MET A 361 11.47 23.00 3.02
N LYS A 362 11.25 24.25 2.61
CA LYS A 362 11.85 25.45 3.22
C LYS A 362 11.11 25.90 4.51
N LYS A 363 10.07 25.18 4.93
CA LYS A 363 9.16 25.56 6.03
C LYS A 363 8.43 26.89 5.78
N ASP A 364 8.23 27.24 4.52
CA ASP A 364 7.42 28.39 4.13
C ASP A 364 5.96 27.97 3.98
N SER A 365 5.17 28.32 4.97
CA SER A 365 3.76 27.94 5.06
C SER A 365 2.90 28.53 3.92
N SER A 366 3.35 29.59 3.24
CA SER A 366 2.59 30.18 2.12
C SER A 366 2.54 29.28 0.88
N GLY A 367 3.32 28.20 0.85
CA GLY A 367 3.34 27.20 -0.23
C GLY A 367 2.01 26.51 -0.50
N TYR A 368 1.06 26.50 0.49
CA TYR A 368 -0.25 25.89 0.32
C TYR A 368 -1.06 26.48 -0.86
N VAL A 369 -0.84 27.75 -1.23
CA VAL A 369 -1.51 28.39 -2.36
C VAL A 369 -1.19 27.68 -3.66
N TYR A 370 0.05 27.24 -3.82
CA TYR A 370 0.48 26.48 -4.99
C TYR A 370 -0.07 25.06 -5.01
N PHE A 371 -0.21 24.41 -3.85
CA PHE A 371 -0.89 23.11 -3.76
C PHE A 371 -2.36 23.23 -4.17
N ILE A 372 -3.07 24.28 -3.72
CA ILE A 372 -4.45 24.55 -4.15
C ILE A 372 -4.50 24.71 -5.68
N LYS A 373 -3.57 25.49 -6.24
CA LYS A 373 -3.54 25.70 -7.69
C LYS A 373 -3.24 24.43 -8.46
N SER A 374 -2.37 23.56 -7.93
CA SER A 374 -2.12 22.24 -8.48
C SER A 374 -3.39 21.36 -8.50
N LEU A 375 -4.19 21.39 -7.43
CA LEU A 375 -5.45 20.65 -7.32
C LEU A 375 -6.55 21.14 -8.26
N GLU A 376 -6.55 22.42 -8.64
CA GLU A 376 -7.46 22.96 -9.67
C GLU A 376 -7.24 22.30 -11.04
N TYR A 377 -5.98 21.94 -11.37
CA TYR A 377 -5.64 21.28 -12.64
C TYR A 377 -5.70 19.76 -12.55
N ASN A 378 -5.42 19.18 -11.39
CA ASN A 378 -5.51 17.74 -11.17
C ASN A 378 -6.03 17.45 -9.77
N PRO A 379 -7.34 17.26 -9.57
CA PRO A 379 -7.93 16.94 -8.28
C PRO A 379 -7.67 15.50 -7.81
N GLY A 380 -7.12 14.63 -8.68
CA GLY A 380 -6.80 13.23 -8.34
C GLY A 380 -5.55 13.04 -7.45
N GLN A 381 -5.01 14.11 -6.85
CA GLN A 381 -3.79 14.08 -6.02
C GLN A 381 -4.15 13.97 -4.53
N GLU A 382 -4.40 12.76 -4.03
CA GLU A 382 -4.82 12.53 -2.64
C GLU A 382 -3.86 13.13 -1.60
N ASN A 383 -2.55 12.91 -1.77
CA ASN A 383 -1.53 13.44 -0.86
C ASN A 383 -1.52 14.99 -0.83
N THR A 384 -1.78 15.64 -1.97
CA THR A 384 -1.82 17.11 -2.03
C THR A 384 -3.07 17.64 -1.31
N TRP A 385 -4.22 16.96 -1.44
CA TRP A 385 -5.41 17.26 -0.63
C TRP A 385 -5.13 17.11 0.86
N GLN A 386 -4.43 16.05 1.27
CA GLN A 386 -4.03 15.82 2.64
C GLN A 386 -3.17 16.97 3.18
N MET A 387 -2.15 17.41 2.42
CA MET A 387 -1.29 18.54 2.80
C MET A 387 -2.11 19.84 2.98
N VAL A 388 -3.03 20.15 2.07
CA VAL A 388 -3.86 21.35 2.13
C VAL A 388 -4.84 21.32 3.31
N THR A 389 -5.55 20.21 3.51
CA THR A 389 -6.54 20.09 4.59
C THR A 389 -5.89 20.05 5.96
N THR A 390 -4.75 19.39 6.11
CA THR A 390 -3.95 19.38 7.34
C THR A 390 -3.45 20.78 7.66
N TYR A 391 -2.89 21.49 6.67
CA TYR A 391 -2.44 22.87 6.85
C TYR A 391 -3.54 23.77 7.43
N PHE A 392 -4.74 23.77 6.84
CA PHE A 392 -5.84 24.58 7.33
C PHE A 392 -6.30 24.18 8.73
N SER A 393 -6.31 22.90 9.03
CA SER A 393 -6.68 22.39 10.37
C SER A 393 -5.66 22.80 11.44
N GLU A 394 -4.37 22.65 11.20
CA GLU A 394 -3.29 23.03 12.13
C GLU A 394 -3.26 24.54 12.40
N HIS A 395 -3.59 25.35 11.40
CA HIS A 395 -3.68 26.82 11.55
C HIS A 395 -5.04 27.29 12.03
N LYS A 396 -5.91 26.39 12.48
CA LYS A 396 -7.26 26.67 13.01
C LYS A 396 -8.15 27.48 12.04
N MET A 397 -7.91 27.32 10.74
CA MET A 397 -8.69 27.95 9.67
C MET A 397 -9.95 27.12 9.40
N VAL A 398 -10.90 27.16 10.33
CA VAL A 398 -12.05 26.25 10.41
C VAL A 398 -12.87 26.21 9.11
N ASP A 399 -13.23 27.37 8.55
CA ASP A 399 -14.04 27.45 7.33
C ASP A 399 -13.30 26.88 6.11
N SER A 400 -12.00 27.16 6.00
CA SER A 400 -11.17 26.58 4.94
C SER A 400 -11.04 25.07 5.10
N THR A 401 -10.86 24.57 6.33
CA THR A 401 -10.83 23.13 6.60
C THR A 401 -12.13 22.47 6.13
N GLU A 402 -13.30 23.03 6.47
CA GLU A 402 -14.60 22.51 6.01
C GLU A 402 -14.69 22.47 4.49
N VAL A 403 -14.38 23.58 3.82
CA VAL A 403 -14.49 23.70 2.36
C VAL A 403 -13.57 22.70 1.63
N TYR A 404 -12.30 22.64 2.05
CA TYR A 404 -11.33 21.81 1.35
C TYR A 404 -11.45 20.32 1.68
N CYS A 405 -11.87 19.94 2.91
CA CYS A 405 -12.23 18.55 3.21
C CYS A 405 -13.42 18.07 2.39
N LYS A 406 -14.45 18.89 2.21
CA LYS A 406 -15.61 18.54 1.34
C LYS A 406 -15.17 18.31 -0.11
N LYS A 407 -14.37 19.22 -0.68
CA LYS A 407 -13.83 19.05 -2.04
C LYS A 407 -12.95 17.81 -2.17
N ALA A 408 -12.14 17.51 -1.16
CA ALA A 408 -11.33 16.30 -1.14
C ALA A 408 -12.19 15.04 -1.13
N LEU A 409 -13.28 15.03 -0.35
CA LEU A 409 -14.24 13.91 -0.29
C LEU A 409 -15.06 13.70 -1.57
N GLU A 410 -15.21 14.71 -2.43
CA GLU A 410 -15.79 14.53 -3.77
C GLU A 410 -14.93 13.60 -4.64
N ASN A 411 -13.61 13.60 -4.44
CA ASN A 411 -12.67 12.76 -5.18
C ASN A 411 -12.29 11.49 -4.42
N PHE A 412 -12.26 11.54 -3.09
CA PHE A 412 -11.79 10.46 -2.21
C PHE A 412 -12.80 10.21 -1.07
N PRO A 413 -14.02 9.71 -1.38
CA PRO A 413 -15.10 9.54 -0.40
C PRO A 413 -14.76 8.53 0.71
N ASP A 414 -13.84 7.59 0.46
CA ASP A 414 -13.39 6.58 1.42
C ASP A 414 -12.06 6.92 2.11
N ASN A 415 -11.69 8.22 2.17
CA ASN A 415 -10.54 8.67 2.95
C ASN A 415 -10.98 9.05 4.37
N SER A 416 -10.50 8.27 5.35
CA SER A 416 -10.82 8.45 6.78
C SER A 416 -10.33 9.78 7.34
N ASP A 417 -9.18 10.28 6.86
CA ASP A 417 -8.55 11.48 7.41
C ASP A 417 -9.34 12.75 7.05
N PHE A 418 -9.90 12.81 5.84
CA PHE A 418 -10.74 13.94 5.44
C PHE A 418 -12.04 13.99 6.24
N HIS A 419 -12.67 12.85 6.52
CA HIS A 419 -13.82 12.77 7.42
C HIS A 419 -13.45 13.17 8.85
N TYR A 420 -12.29 12.73 9.33
CA TYR A 420 -11.77 13.08 10.64
C TYR A 420 -11.57 14.60 10.78
N LEU A 421 -10.86 15.24 9.83
CA LEU A 421 -10.61 16.69 9.84
C LEU A 421 -11.90 17.50 9.67
N LEU A 422 -12.82 17.04 8.83
CA LEU A 422 -14.12 17.68 8.65
C LEU A 422 -14.94 17.63 9.94
N GLY A 423 -14.89 16.52 10.68
CA GLY A 423 -15.50 16.40 11.99
C GLY A 423 -14.94 17.42 13.00
N PHE A 424 -13.62 17.66 12.98
CA PHE A 424 -13.00 18.72 13.79
C PHE A 424 -13.46 20.12 13.43
N ALA A 425 -13.58 20.43 12.14
CA ALA A 425 -14.12 21.71 11.69
C ALA A 425 -15.54 21.90 12.20
N TYR A 426 -16.38 20.87 12.13
CA TYR A 426 -17.74 20.93 12.66
C TYR A 426 -17.80 21.05 14.19
N LYS A 427 -16.90 20.36 14.92
CA LYS A 427 -16.78 20.52 16.39
C LYS A 427 -16.49 21.98 16.75
N SER A 428 -15.54 22.61 16.06
CA SER A 428 -15.17 24.01 16.29
C SER A 428 -16.33 24.98 16.02
N GLN A 429 -17.22 24.61 15.09
CA GLN A 429 -18.44 25.38 14.76
C GLN A 429 -19.64 25.01 15.64
N LYS A 430 -19.47 24.09 16.62
CA LYS A 430 -20.53 23.56 17.49
C LYS A 430 -21.68 22.89 16.73
N LYS A 431 -21.36 22.26 15.61
CA LYS A 431 -22.30 21.49 14.76
C LYS A 431 -22.28 20.01 15.17
N ASP A 432 -22.72 19.70 16.39
CA ASP A 432 -22.52 18.41 17.06
C ASP A 432 -22.95 17.19 16.21
N SER A 433 -24.14 17.24 15.59
CA SER A 433 -24.66 16.14 14.78
C SER A 433 -23.75 15.83 13.59
N LEU A 434 -23.23 16.86 12.92
CA LEU A 434 -22.31 16.71 11.79
C LEU A 434 -20.94 16.21 12.26
N THR A 435 -20.44 16.68 13.39
CA THR A 435 -19.21 16.19 14.02
C THR A 435 -19.26 14.69 14.21
N PHE A 436 -20.28 14.19 14.90
CA PHE A 436 -20.45 12.75 15.13
C PHE A 436 -20.66 11.98 13.83
N GLY A 437 -21.38 12.56 12.87
CA GLY A 437 -21.59 11.96 11.56
C GLY A 437 -20.28 11.68 10.82
N GLU A 438 -19.42 12.68 10.74
CA GLU A 438 -18.16 12.56 10.02
C GLU A 438 -17.14 11.67 10.75
N TRP A 439 -17.01 11.79 12.09
CA TRP A 439 -16.13 10.93 12.86
C TRP A 439 -16.54 9.46 12.82
N ARG A 440 -17.85 9.15 12.83
CA ARG A 440 -18.33 7.76 12.66
C ARG A 440 -17.99 7.21 11.28
N LYS A 441 -18.16 8.00 10.20
CA LYS A 441 -17.72 7.58 8.86
C LYS A 441 -16.23 7.26 8.83
N SER A 442 -15.41 8.10 9.48
CA SER A 442 -13.97 7.83 9.59
C SER A 442 -13.69 6.51 10.30
N VAL A 443 -14.37 6.23 11.42
CA VAL A 443 -14.25 4.95 12.17
C VAL A 443 -14.71 3.77 11.30
N ASP A 444 -15.83 3.89 10.61
CA ASP A 444 -16.37 2.83 9.75
C ASP A 444 -15.43 2.48 8.58
N ILE A 445 -14.80 3.50 7.98
CA ILE A 445 -13.80 3.30 6.93
C ILE A 445 -12.56 2.59 7.50
N LEU A 446 -12.05 3.03 8.65
CA LEU A 446 -10.89 2.43 9.30
C LEU A 446 -11.12 0.99 9.72
N THR A 447 -12.30 0.67 10.25
CA THR A 447 -12.65 -0.70 10.64
C THR A 447 -12.77 -1.64 9.43
N LYS A 448 -13.32 -1.17 8.31
CA LYS A 448 -13.34 -1.93 7.05
C LYS A 448 -11.93 -2.18 6.50
N LYS A 449 -10.99 -1.26 6.74
CA LYS A 449 -9.57 -1.39 6.37
C LYS A 449 -8.72 -2.10 7.44
N GLU A 450 -9.35 -2.69 8.45
CA GLU A 450 -8.71 -3.39 9.58
C GLU A 450 -7.72 -2.52 10.40
N ASN A 451 -7.81 -1.21 10.29
CA ASN A 451 -7.01 -0.28 11.10
C ASN A 451 -7.68 0.02 12.45
N MET A 452 -7.75 -1.00 13.29
CA MET A 452 -8.42 -0.93 14.59
C MET A 452 -7.76 0.02 15.58
N VAL A 453 -6.45 0.24 15.45
CA VAL A 453 -5.71 1.15 16.35
C VAL A 453 -6.18 2.59 16.14
N THR A 454 -6.19 3.08 14.89
CA THR A 454 -6.65 4.43 14.59
C THR A 454 -8.15 4.58 14.83
N ALA A 455 -8.96 3.57 14.49
CA ALA A 455 -10.39 3.56 14.79
C ALA A 455 -10.67 3.73 16.30
N SER A 456 -9.87 3.04 17.14
CA SER A 456 -9.97 3.17 18.61
C SER A 456 -9.67 4.59 19.10
N VAL A 457 -8.68 5.25 18.49
CA VAL A 457 -8.34 6.65 18.88
C VAL A 457 -9.50 7.58 18.57
N ILE A 458 -10.05 7.53 17.35
CA ILE A 458 -11.16 8.40 16.95
C ILE A 458 -12.42 8.09 17.77
N GLN A 459 -12.68 6.81 18.04
CA GLN A 459 -13.80 6.39 18.88
C GLN A 459 -13.66 6.90 20.34
N GLY A 460 -12.43 6.96 20.86
CA GLY A 460 -12.13 7.61 22.15
C GLY A 460 -12.44 9.11 22.13
N MET A 461 -12.08 9.80 21.05
CA MET A 461 -12.41 11.23 20.87
C MET A 461 -13.92 11.49 20.77
N ILE A 462 -14.67 10.58 20.13
CA ILE A 462 -16.14 10.61 20.13
C ILE A 462 -16.64 10.52 21.58
N ALA A 463 -16.05 9.65 22.38
CA ALA A 463 -16.40 9.50 23.81
C ALA A 463 -16.09 10.77 24.61
N ASP A 464 -14.90 11.35 24.44
CA ASP A 464 -14.52 12.63 25.07
C ASP A 464 -15.55 13.72 24.75
N TYR A 465 -15.95 13.83 23.47
CA TYR A 465 -16.89 14.86 23.06
C TYR A 465 -18.31 14.61 23.60
N TYR A 466 -18.78 13.37 23.68
CA TYR A 466 -20.03 13.08 24.39
C TYR A 466 -19.97 13.50 25.87
N PHE A 467 -18.83 13.30 26.53
CA PHE A 467 -18.66 13.69 27.92
C PHE A 467 -18.66 15.20 28.07
N GLU A 468 -17.99 15.95 27.18
CA GLU A 468 -18.05 17.44 27.13
C GLU A 468 -19.49 17.94 27.00
N LEU A 469 -20.33 17.24 26.20
CA LEU A 469 -21.75 17.57 26.02
C LEU A 469 -22.65 17.05 27.17
N LYS A 470 -22.07 16.61 28.30
CA LYS A 470 -22.76 16.05 29.47
C LYS A 470 -23.60 14.78 29.17
N GLN A 471 -23.34 14.08 28.07
CA GLN A 471 -24.02 12.84 27.66
C GLN A 471 -23.24 11.61 28.14
N LYS A 472 -23.17 11.43 29.49
CA LYS A 472 -22.30 10.46 30.16
C LYS A 472 -22.47 9.01 29.66
N ASP A 473 -23.71 8.54 29.49
CA ASP A 473 -23.98 7.16 29.08
C ASP A 473 -23.42 6.88 27.70
N LYS A 474 -23.64 7.81 26.74
CA LYS A 474 -23.10 7.68 25.40
C LYS A 474 -21.56 7.77 25.36
N ALA A 475 -20.98 8.57 26.26
CA ALA A 475 -19.53 8.65 26.38
C ALA A 475 -18.95 7.31 26.84
N PHE A 476 -19.55 6.69 27.85
CA PHE A 476 -19.09 5.40 28.37
C PHE A 476 -19.26 4.27 27.35
N ASP A 477 -20.40 4.21 26.64
CA ASP A 477 -20.59 3.26 25.52
C ASP A 477 -19.54 3.43 24.45
N ALA A 478 -19.19 4.67 24.09
CA ALA A 478 -18.19 4.97 23.09
C ALA A 478 -16.77 4.57 23.53
N TYR A 479 -16.42 4.74 24.82
CA TYR A 479 -15.16 4.23 25.37
C TYR A 479 -15.10 2.71 25.36
N GLU A 480 -16.18 2.00 25.73
CA GLU A 480 -16.23 0.54 25.62
C GLU A 480 -15.96 0.10 24.19
N GLN A 481 -16.55 0.79 23.23
CA GLN A 481 -16.31 0.47 21.82
C GLN A 481 -14.86 0.77 21.39
N ALA A 482 -14.27 1.89 21.86
CA ALA A 482 -12.88 2.21 21.62
C ALA A 482 -11.94 1.11 22.15
N LEU A 483 -12.20 0.61 23.36
CA LEU A 483 -11.42 -0.44 24.00
C LEU A 483 -11.69 -1.84 23.41
N LYS A 484 -12.81 -2.05 22.71
CA LYS A 484 -13.01 -3.27 21.89
C LYS A 484 -12.13 -3.24 20.65
N TYR A 485 -11.97 -2.09 20.00
CA TYR A 485 -11.07 -1.93 18.84
C TYR A 485 -9.60 -2.07 19.25
N ASN A 486 -9.20 -1.42 20.34
CA ASN A 486 -7.84 -1.52 20.88
C ASN A 486 -7.85 -1.50 22.41
N PRO A 487 -7.75 -2.67 23.06
CA PRO A 487 -7.71 -2.78 24.53
C PRO A 487 -6.51 -2.08 25.20
N MET A 488 -5.50 -1.70 24.42
CA MET A 488 -4.28 -1.04 24.87
C MET A 488 -4.25 0.45 24.50
N ASN A 489 -5.39 1.05 24.12
CA ASN A 489 -5.48 2.49 23.90
C ASN A 489 -5.36 3.21 25.25
N VAL A 490 -4.14 3.61 25.58
CA VAL A 490 -3.81 4.22 26.89
C VAL A 490 -4.56 5.54 27.15
N MET A 491 -4.83 6.33 26.11
CA MET A 491 -5.60 7.57 26.23
C MET A 491 -7.06 7.27 26.57
N ALA A 492 -7.69 6.33 25.86
CA ALA A 492 -9.05 5.92 26.15
C ALA A 492 -9.17 5.28 27.55
N LEU A 493 -8.17 4.47 27.96
CA LEU A 493 -8.13 3.89 29.30
C LEU A 493 -8.04 4.97 30.38
N ASN A 494 -7.16 5.97 30.19
CA ASN A 494 -6.98 7.05 31.14
C ASN A 494 -8.24 7.94 31.27
N ASN A 495 -8.73 8.43 30.12
CA ASN A 495 -9.87 9.37 30.11
C ASN A 495 -11.14 8.68 30.61
N TYR A 496 -11.38 7.44 30.21
CA TYR A 496 -12.52 6.68 30.70
C TYR A 496 -12.43 6.45 32.21
N ALA A 497 -11.25 6.07 32.73
CA ALA A 497 -11.04 5.89 34.17
C ALA A 497 -11.28 7.19 34.94
N TYR A 498 -10.77 8.30 34.44
CA TYR A 498 -10.99 9.63 35.04
C TYR A 498 -12.48 10.01 35.05
N TYR A 499 -13.16 9.87 33.90
CA TYR A 499 -14.57 10.23 33.79
C TYR A 499 -15.51 9.33 34.62
N LEU A 500 -15.20 8.05 34.77
CA LEU A 500 -15.89 7.17 35.72
C LEU A 500 -15.69 7.66 37.14
N CYS A 501 -14.48 8.07 37.49
CA CYS A 501 -14.16 8.57 38.83
C CYS A 501 -14.96 9.83 39.18
N ILE A 502 -14.96 10.85 38.29
CA ILE A 502 -15.67 12.12 38.55
C ILE A 502 -17.20 12.01 38.40
N ALA A 503 -17.68 11.00 37.69
CA ALA A 503 -19.11 10.72 37.55
C ALA A 503 -19.70 9.88 38.68
N ASN A 504 -18.89 9.54 39.70
CA ASN A 504 -19.22 8.58 40.78
C ASN A 504 -19.66 7.20 40.27
N GLY A 505 -18.99 6.73 39.19
CA GLY A 505 -19.24 5.45 38.60
C GLY A 505 -18.43 4.30 39.25
N ASP A 506 -18.14 3.23 38.48
CA ASP A 506 -17.40 2.07 38.97
C ASP A 506 -15.92 2.41 39.22
N LEU A 507 -15.59 2.76 40.47
CA LEU A 507 -14.21 3.06 40.88
C LEU A 507 -13.26 1.86 40.78
N GLN A 508 -13.78 0.61 40.89
CA GLN A 508 -12.91 -0.57 40.71
C GLN A 508 -12.50 -0.74 39.25
N LYS A 509 -13.42 -0.48 38.32
CA LYS A 509 -13.12 -0.46 36.89
C LYS A 509 -12.14 0.66 36.54
N ALA A 510 -12.35 1.85 37.08
CA ALA A 510 -11.46 3.00 36.92
C ALA A 510 -10.03 2.69 37.39
N ASP A 511 -9.90 2.09 38.58
CA ASP A 511 -8.63 1.66 39.16
C ASP A 511 -7.87 0.68 38.24
N ARG A 512 -8.57 -0.37 37.76
CA ARG A 512 -7.96 -1.34 36.84
C ARG A 512 -7.47 -0.72 35.53
N MET A 513 -8.21 0.23 34.99
CA MET A 513 -7.84 0.92 33.73
C MET A 513 -6.67 1.88 33.94
N SER A 514 -6.75 2.74 34.94
CA SER A 514 -5.70 3.71 35.26
C SER A 514 -4.42 3.02 35.75
N GLY A 515 -4.52 1.91 36.48
CA GLY A 515 -3.35 1.09 36.82
C GLY A 515 -2.62 0.53 35.61
N LYS A 516 -3.31 0.24 34.48
CA LYS A 516 -2.67 -0.17 33.22
C LYS A 516 -1.94 1.02 32.58
N THR A 517 -2.49 2.26 32.65
CA THR A 517 -1.86 3.45 32.04
C THR A 517 -0.57 3.82 32.78
N VAL A 518 -0.61 3.84 34.12
CA VAL A 518 0.60 4.07 34.94
C VAL A 518 1.65 2.99 34.70
N LYS A 519 1.24 1.73 34.53
CA LYS A 519 2.20 0.65 34.21
C LYS A 519 2.83 0.81 32.80
N SER A 520 2.09 1.34 31.83
CA SER A 520 2.60 1.56 30.46
C SER A 520 3.57 2.73 30.37
N ASP A 521 3.32 3.80 31.13
CA ASP A 521 4.20 4.97 31.20
C ASP A 521 4.24 5.50 32.66
N PRO A 522 5.18 4.97 33.49
CA PRO A 522 5.24 5.28 34.92
C PRO A 522 5.63 6.73 35.26
N ASN A 523 6.11 7.48 34.29
CA ASN A 523 6.55 8.85 34.47
C ASN A 523 5.60 9.88 33.86
N ASN A 524 4.45 9.45 33.33
CA ASN A 524 3.47 10.34 32.74
C ASN A 524 2.65 11.05 33.82
N ALA A 525 2.83 12.35 33.95
CA ALA A 525 2.18 13.15 34.98
C ALA A 525 0.64 13.03 34.94
N THR A 526 0.03 13.01 33.76
CA THR A 526 -1.43 12.89 33.58
C THR A 526 -1.95 11.52 34.05
N PHE A 527 -1.23 10.43 33.73
CA PHE A 527 -1.64 9.09 34.15
C PHE A 527 -1.50 8.92 35.67
N LEU A 528 -0.41 9.46 36.23
CA LEU A 528 -0.16 9.44 37.68
C LEU A 528 -1.21 10.27 38.44
N ASP A 529 -1.59 11.44 37.92
CA ASP A 529 -2.66 12.30 38.51
C ASP A 529 -4.01 11.60 38.50
N THR A 530 -4.41 11.04 37.35
CA THR A 530 -5.66 10.28 37.23
C THR A 530 -5.71 9.11 38.22
N TYR A 531 -4.60 8.38 38.36
CA TYR A 531 -4.54 7.26 39.31
C TYR A 531 -4.58 7.75 40.77
N ALA A 532 -3.86 8.82 41.08
CA ALA A 532 -3.91 9.43 42.40
C ALA A 532 -5.33 9.90 42.77
N TRP A 533 -6.03 10.52 41.82
CA TRP A 533 -7.42 10.98 42.05
C TRP A 533 -8.40 9.83 42.26
N ILE A 534 -8.23 8.71 41.55
CA ILE A 534 -9.02 7.48 41.77
C ILE A 534 -8.76 6.91 43.16
N CYS A 535 -7.49 6.82 43.60
CA CYS A 535 -7.12 6.40 44.95
C CYS A 535 -7.74 7.33 46.00
N PHE A 536 -7.70 8.63 45.76
CA PHE A 536 -8.33 9.62 46.65
C PHE A 536 -9.84 9.38 46.81
N LYS A 537 -10.57 9.18 45.70
CA LYS A 537 -12.03 8.91 45.75
C LYS A 537 -12.37 7.55 46.37
N ARG A 538 -11.44 6.62 46.39
CA ARG A 538 -11.56 5.32 47.09
C ARG A 538 -11.22 5.44 48.58
N GLY A 539 -10.74 6.59 49.07
CA GLY A 539 -10.30 6.79 50.43
C GLY A 539 -8.87 6.29 50.74
N GLU A 540 -8.11 5.92 49.70
CA GLU A 540 -6.74 5.41 49.81
C GLU A 540 -5.75 6.58 49.77
N TYR A 541 -5.81 7.46 50.75
CA TYR A 541 -5.12 8.76 50.75
C TYR A 541 -3.61 8.67 50.72
N GLU A 542 -3.02 7.65 51.33
CA GLU A 542 -1.56 7.44 51.33
C GLU A 542 -1.06 7.07 49.90
N MET A 543 -1.82 6.22 49.21
CA MET A 543 -1.51 5.87 47.81
C MET A 543 -1.71 7.09 46.90
N ALA A 544 -2.76 7.85 47.12
CA ALA A 544 -3.03 9.09 46.39
C ALA A 544 -1.87 10.07 46.54
N SER A 545 -1.35 10.27 47.76
CA SER A 545 -0.22 11.14 48.05
C SER A 545 1.08 10.68 47.35
N LEU A 546 1.33 9.38 47.35
CA LEU A 546 2.47 8.82 46.66
C LEU A 546 2.44 9.15 45.16
N TYR A 547 1.33 8.87 44.47
CA TYR A 547 1.23 9.04 43.02
C TYR A 547 1.13 10.51 42.60
N ILE A 548 0.42 11.36 43.33
CA ILE A 548 0.32 12.78 43.00
C ILE A 548 1.65 13.51 43.17
N SER A 549 2.46 13.11 44.19
CA SER A 549 3.79 13.67 44.37
C SER A 549 4.75 13.29 43.21
N GLN A 550 4.61 12.09 42.65
CA GLN A 550 5.33 11.69 41.45
C GLN A 550 4.84 12.47 40.22
N ALA A 551 3.51 12.61 40.04
CA ALA A 551 2.93 13.40 38.96
C ALA A 551 3.47 14.85 38.96
N TYR A 552 3.50 15.49 40.14
CA TYR A 552 4.08 16.82 40.32
C TYR A 552 5.55 16.89 39.88
N LYS A 553 6.37 15.90 40.26
CA LYS A 553 7.81 15.81 39.89
C LYS A 553 8.07 15.55 38.42
N HIS A 554 7.17 14.88 37.75
CA HIS A 554 7.30 14.50 36.33
C HIS A 554 6.66 15.51 35.36
N GLY A 555 6.58 16.77 35.74
CA GLY A 555 6.12 17.87 34.88
C GLY A 555 4.72 18.36 35.15
N GLY A 556 4.08 17.91 36.25
CA GLY A 556 2.75 18.35 36.66
C GLY A 556 2.71 19.68 37.41
N GLU A 557 3.86 20.29 37.68
CA GLU A 557 3.98 21.49 38.52
C GLU A 557 3.28 22.73 37.96
N ASN A 558 2.94 22.75 36.68
CA ASN A 558 2.20 23.86 36.04
C ASN A 558 0.81 23.43 35.52
N ASN A 559 0.32 22.27 35.93
CA ASN A 559 -1.02 21.80 35.61
C ASN A 559 -1.98 22.22 36.76
N PRO A 560 -2.93 23.13 36.52
CA PRO A 560 -3.81 23.64 37.59
C PRO A 560 -4.74 22.58 38.17
N GLU A 561 -5.18 21.58 37.37
CA GLU A 561 -6.03 20.48 37.85
C GLU A 561 -5.24 19.55 38.77
N LEU A 562 -4.05 19.12 38.36
CA LEU A 562 -3.16 18.34 39.19
C LEU A 562 -2.79 19.03 40.50
N LEU A 563 -2.55 20.34 40.47
CA LEU A 563 -2.25 21.13 41.67
C LEU A 563 -3.46 21.20 42.60
N GLU A 564 -4.67 21.31 42.08
CA GLU A 564 -5.90 21.26 42.87
C GLU A 564 -6.07 19.88 43.53
N HIS A 565 -5.93 18.79 42.78
CA HIS A 565 -5.94 17.42 43.30
C HIS A 565 -4.87 17.22 44.37
N TYR A 566 -3.65 17.74 44.14
CA TYR A 566 -2.57 17.62 45.11
C TYR A 566 -2.88 18.33 46.41
N GLY A 567 -3.42 19.56 46.37
CA GLY A 567 -3.86 20.26 47.55
C GLY A 567 -4.96 19.51 48.34
N ASP A 568 -5.95 18.94 47.62
CA ASP A 568 -7.02 18.15 48.23
C ASP A 568 -6.48 16.88 48.92
N ILE A 569 -5.51 16.20 48.29
CA ILE A 569 -4.87 15.00 48.81
C ILE A 569 -4.04 15.35 50.08
N LEU A 570 -3.20 16.41 50.01
CA LEU A 570 -2.41 16.87 51.15
C LEU A 570 -3.29 17.27 52.36
N PHE A 571 -4.42 17.90 52.10
CA PHE A 571 -5.39 18.23 53.15
C PHE A 571 -5.95 16.97 53.85
N LYS A 572 -6.34 15.95 53.04
CA LYS A 572 -6.91 14.69 53.56
C LYS A 572 -5.87 13.79 54.27
N THR A 573 -4.60 13.88 53.88
CA THR A 573 -3.50 13.18 54.56
C THR A 573 -3.01 13.86 55.83
N GLY A 574 -3.55 15.06 56.14
CA GLY A 574 -3.18 15.79 57.34
C GLY A 574 -1.83 16.52 57.26
N GLU A 575 -1.37 16.80 56.05
CA GLU A 575 -0.14 17.57 55.84
C GLU A 575 -0.28 19.02 56.33
N SER A 576 0.86 19.73 56.44
CA SER A 576 0.86 21.10 56.95
C SER A 576 -0.03 22.03 56.13
N LYS A 577 -0.66 23.01 56.79
CA LYS A 577 -1.49 24.02 56.15
C LYS A 577 -0.76 24.73 55.01
N ASP A 578 0.52 25.04 55.21
CA ASP A 578 1.32 25.73 54.21
C ASP A 578 1.49 24.87 52.93
N SER A 579 1.60 23.55 53.09
CA SER A 579 1.77 22.61 51.97
C SER A 579 0.54 22.59 51.06
N TYR A 580 -0.65 22.31 51.58
CA TYR A 580 -1.86 22.24 50.73
C TYR A 580 -2.30 23.60 50.20
N MET A 581 -2.14 24.67 51.01
CA MET A 581 -2.43 26.02 50.59
C MET A 581 -1.53 26.51 49.46
N ALA A 582 -0.26 26.14 49.47
CA ALA A 582 0.66 26.44 48.35
C ALA A 582 0.15 25.84 47.04
N MET A 583 -0.33 24.60 47.05
CA MET A 583 -0.88 23.93 45.84
C MET A 583 -2.17 24.61 45.36
N TRP A 584 -3.16 24.85 46.24
CA TRP A 584 -4.40 25.51 45.84
C TRP A 584 -4.18 26.97 45.37
N LYS A 585 -3.32 27.74 46.00
CA LYS A 585 -2.99 29.10 45.55
C LYS A 585 -2.32 29.11 44.20
N LYS A 586 -1.40 28.17 43.94
CA LYS A 586 -0.74 28.02 42.63
C LYS A 586 -1.76 27.60 41.56
N ALA A 587 -2.64 26.63 41.85
CA ALA A 587 -3.71 26.22 40.97
C ALA A 587 -4.62 27.39 40.61
N LEU A 588 -5.04 28.18 41.62
CA LEU A 588 -5.91 29.36 41.45
C LEU A 588 -5.23 30.41 40.55
N SER A 589 -3.97 30.74 40.81
CA SER A 589 -3.20 31.71 40.00
C SER A 589 -3.13 31.29 38.53
N LEU A 590 -2.89 30.01 38.26
CA LEU A 590 -2.84 29.50 36.89
C LEU A 590 -4.21 29.52 36.19
N ARG A 591 -5.30 29.22 36.94
CA ARG A 591 -6.69 29.28 36.41
C ARG A 591 -7.12 30.70 36.11
N GLU A 592 -6.78 31.66 36.98
CA GLU A 592 -7.14 33.10 36.81
C GLU A 592 -6.35 33.75 35.65
N SER A 593 -5.16 33.23 35.33
CA SER A 593 -4.38 33.69 34.17
C SER A 593 -4.79 33.03 32.85
N SER A 594 -5.67 32.04 32.86
CA SER A 594 -6.16 31.33 31.67
C SER A 594 -7.42 32.02 31.14
N GLU A 595 -7.52 32.14 29.80
CA GLU A 595 -8.73 32.58 29.10
C GLU A 595 -9.84 31.51 29.07
N GLU A 596 -9.49 30.25 29.40
CA GLU A 596 -10.44 29.14 29.37
C GLU A 596 -11.35 29.15 30.62
N PRO A 597 -12.67 29.08 30.44
CA PRO A 597 -13.62 29.05 31.57
C PRO A 597 -13.46 27.71 32.32
N TYR A 598 -13.36 27.80 33.66
CA TYR A 598 -13.30 26.62 34.53
C TYR A 598 -14.51 26.61 35.49
N GLU A 599 -15.37 25.60 35.36
CA GLU A 599 -16.60 25.44 36.16
C GLU A 599 -16.30 25.38 37.69
N GLY A 600 -15.11 24.85 38.08
CA GLY A 600 -14.68 24.72 39.47
C GLY A 600 -14.04 25.96 40.10
N LEU A 601 -13.90 27.08 39.36
CA LEU A 601 -13.13 28.24 39.81
C LEU A 601 -13.64 28.82 41.16
N GLU A 602 -14.93 28.96 41.31
CA GLU A 602 -15.52 29.50 42.57
C GLU A 602 -15.30 28.55 43.74
N LYS A 603 -15.32 27.26 43.51
CA LYS A 603 -15.01 26.22 44.49
C LYS A 603 -13.53 26.27 44.92
N LEU A 604 -12.63 26.41 43.97
CA LEU A 604 -11.19 26.59 44.26
C LEU A 604 -10.91 27.87 45.02
N LYS A 605 -11.57 29.01 44.67
CA LYS A 605 -11.52 30.24 45.44
C LYS A 605 -12.03 30.06 46.88
N LEU A 606 -13.09 29.28 47.06
CA LEU A 606 -13.63 28.99 48.38
C LEU A 606 -12.65 28.16 49.22
N LYS A 607 -12.01 27.11 48.62
CA LYS A 607 -10.96 26.34 49.30
C LYS A 607 -9.82 27.23 49.80
N VAL A 608 -9.37 28.17 48.97
CA VAL A 608 -8.29 29.11 49.34
C VAL A 608 -8.75 30.11 50.41
N LYS A 609 -9.98 30.60 50.32
CA LYS A 609 -10.54 31.59 51.26
C LYS A 609 -10.84 31.00 52.64
N GLU A 610 -11.50 29.85 52.65
CA GLU A 610 -11.92 29.15 53.88
C GLU A 610 -10.79 28.24 54.44
N GLU A 611 -9.69 28.14 53.72
CA GLU A 611 -8.51 27.34 54.09
C GLU A 611 -8.84 25.86 54.37
N THR A 612 -9.88 25.34 53.72
CA THR A 612 -10.42 23.99 53.95
C THR A 612 -10.83 23.30 52.65
N TYR A 613 -10.91 21.97 52.70
CA TYR A 613 -11.44 21.19 51.60
C TYR A 613 -12.93 21.43 51.40
N VAL A 614 -13.33 21.67 50.16
CA VAL A 614 -14.72 21.81 49.74
C VAL A 614 -15.03 20.71 48.75
N GLU A 615 -16.01 19.88 49.03
CA GLU A 615 -16.37 18.72 48.21
C GLU A 615 -16.97 19.06 46.84
#